data_18d9bb41a898b40e520dd85bf74eadea
#
_entry.id   18d9bb41a898b40e520dd85bf74eadea
#
_cell.length_a   1.000
_cell.length_b   1.000
_cell.length_c   1.000
_cell.angle_alpha   90.00
_cell.angle_beta   90.00
_cell.angle_gamma   90.00
#
_symmetry.space_group_name_H-M   'P 1'
#
loop_
_entity.id
_entity.type
_entity.pdbx_description
1 polymer ?
#
loop_
_entity_poly.entity_id
_entity_poly.type
_entity_poly.pdbx_seq_one_letter_code
_entity_poly.pdbx_strand_id
1 'polypeptide(L)'
;MIEAGELGDIRVVHAAYVQDWLTLPIDADGHKQAEWRTDPDRAGASACLADIGVHAHSLALFVTGLELDAVSADLATFVPGRRLDDNAHVLMRFQGGARGVLAASQVAVGNLNNLSLKVYGARGGLEWAGEEPETLRFTPYGEPSRILRRGGPGNTPLAIEGSRMPGGHPEGYVEGFANLYRGAAELISARRAGRPPERTAKLTPNVLDGARGVAFIEAAVKSSQKDGAWTSARFD
;
A
#
# COMPACT_ATOMS: atom_id res chain seq x y z
N MET A 1 -16.57 5.68 -2.48
CA MET A 1 -17.05 4.55 -3.30
C MET A 1 -17.18 3.27 -2.46
N ILE A 2 -16.10 2.74 -1.87
CA ILE A 2 -16.18 1.52 -1.03
C ILE A 2 -17.10 1.75 0.17
N GLU A 3 -16.84 2.78 0.97
CA GLU A 3 -17.67 3.18 2.11
C GLU A 3 -19.15 3.44 1.72
N ALA A 4 -19.39 3.94 0.51
CA ALA A 4 -20.74 4.13 -0.04
C ALA A 4 -21.38 2.82 -0.56
N GLY A 5 -20.66 1.69 -0.49
CA GLY A 5 -21.14 0.38 -0.90
C GLY A 5 -21.27 0.17 -2.42
N GLU A 6 -20.64 1.02 -3.24
CA GLU A 6 -20.74 0.92 -4.70
C GLU A 6 -20.16 -0.38 -5.26
N LEU A 7 -19.16 -0.97 -4.58
CA LEU A 7 -18.57 -2.25 -4.95
C LEU A 7 -19.34 -3.45 -4.40
N GLY A 8 -20.26 -3.26 -3.45
CA GLY A 8 -20.82 -4.35 -2.67
C GLY A 8 -19.78 -4.99 -1.75
N ASP A 9 -20.05 -6.23 -1.30
CA ASP A 9 -19.12 -6.98 -0.46
C ASP A 9 -17.79 -7.19 -1.20
N ILE A 10 -16.68 -6.76 -0.59
CA ILE A 10 -15.34 -6.94 -1.17
C ILE A 10 -15.00 -8.44 -1.12
N ARG A 11 -14.53 -8.96 -2.25
CA ARG A 11 -14.18 -10.38 -2.42
C ARG A 11 -12.68 -10.57 -2.62
N VAL A 12 -12.06 -9.73 -3.48
CA VAL A 12 -10.68 -9.90 -3.89
C VAL A 12 -9.92 -8.56 -3.87
N VAL A 13 -8.70 -8.58 -3.34
CA VAL A 13 -7.78 -7.44 -3.28
C VAL A 13 -6.45 -7.84 -3.89
N HIS A 14 -5.99 -7.11 -4.90
CA HIS A 14 -4.64 -7.25 -5.45
C HIS A 14 -3.87 -5.96 -5.18
N ALA A 15 -2.77 -6.06 -4.45
CA ALA A 15 -1.86 -4.96 -4.18
C ALA A 15 -0.47 -5.32 -4.71
N ALA A 16 0.23 -4.35 -5.28
CA ALA A 16 1.60 -4.56 -5.68
C ALA A 16 2.41 -3.29 -5.50
N TYR A 17 3.69 -3.45 -5.17
CA TYR A 17 4.67 -2.39 -5.27
C TYR A 17 5.94 -2.97 -5.86
N VAL A 18 6.23 -2.61 -7.10
CA VAL A 18 7.33 -3.19 -7.85
C VAL A 18 8.23 -2.09 -8.42
N GLN A 19 9.54 -2.33 -8.36
CA GLN A 19 10.61 -1.44 -8.78
C GLN A 19 11.74 -2.27 -9.38
N ASP A 20 12.70 -1.65 -10.08
CA ASP A 20 13.85 -2.34 -10.67
C ASP A 20 15.23 -1.84 -10.18
N TRP A 21 15.26 -0.87 -9.31
CA TRP A 21 16.47 -0.16 -8.93
C TRP A 21 17.53 -1.01 -8.19
N LEU A 22 17.14 -2.15 -7.63
CA LEU A 22 18.03 -3.11 -6.98
C LEU A 22 18.33 -4.35 -7.83
N THR A 23 18.04 -4.33 -9.14
CA THR A 23 18.32 -5.45 -10.06
C THR A 23 19.81 -5.82 -10.10
N LEU A 24 20.70 -4.84 -9.97
CA LEU A 24 22.14 -5.05 -9.89
C LEU A 24 22.63 -4.96 -8.43
N PRO A 25 23.78 -5.56 -8.09
CA PRO A 25 24.32 -5.58 -6.73
C PRO A 25 24.97 -4.23 -6.31
N ILE A 26 24.26 -3.12 -6.51
CA ILE A 26 24.72 -1.77 -6.21
C ILE A 26 24.96 -1.51 -4.72
N ASP A 27 24.42 -2.35 -3.86
CA ASP A 27 24.69 -2.40 -2.43
C ASP A 27 26.14 -2.77 -2.14
N ALA A 28 26.76 -3.65 -2.94
CA ALA A 28 28.19 -3.97 -2.85
C ALA A 28 29.11 -2.87 -3.40
N ASP A 29 28.58 -1.97 -4.24
CA ASP A 29 29.33 -0.88 -4.89
C ASP A 29 29.28 0.44 -4.09
N GLY A 30 28.82 0.41 -2.85
CA GLY A 30 28.78 1.58 -1.96
C GLY A 30 27.61 2.53 -2.21
N HIS A 31 26.53 2.07 -2.87
CA HIS A 31 25.31 2.85 -3.01
C HIS A 31 24.60 2.99 -1.66
N LYS A 32 24.75 4.15 -1.03
CA LYS A 32 24.34 4.41 0.36
C LYS A 32 22.92 3.95 0.72
N GLN A 33 21.96 4.12 -0.18
CA GLN A 33 20.55 3.73 0.07
C GLN A 33 20.33 2.21 -0.06
N ALA A 34 21.07 1.54 -0.92
CA ALA A 34 21.02 0.10 -1.07
C ALA A 34 21.72 -0.61 0.10
N GLU A 35 22.93 -0.15 0.45
CA GLU A 35 23.77 -0.72 1.51
C GLU A 35 23.02 -0.96 2.83
N TRP A 36 22.32 0.05 3.36
CA TRP A 36 21.65 -0.12 4.65
C TRP A 36 20.36 -0.95 4.56
N ARG A 37 19.65 -0.90 3.40
CA ARG A 37 18.39 -1.65 3.20
C ARG A 37 18.60 -3.15 3.03
N THR A 38 19.74 -3.55 2.49
CA THR A 38 20.09 -4.97 2.28
C THR A 38 20.86 -5.58 3.44
N ASP A 39 21.21 -4.77 4.45
CA ASP A 39 21.91 -5.22 5.64
C ASP A 39 20.92 -5.60 6.77
N PRO A 40 20.82 -6.90 7.16
CA PRO A 40 19.89 -7.33 8.20
C PRO A 40 20.15 -6.70 9.59
N ASP A 41 21.38 -6.26 9.87
CA ASP A 41 21.71 -5.62 11.14
C ASP A 41 21.14 -4.18 11.23
N ARG A 42 20.74 -3.61 10.10
CA ARG A 42 20.20 -2.25 9.95
C ARG A 42 18.74 -2.22 9.49
N ALA A 43 18.37 -3.09 8.55
CA ALA A 43 17.03 -3.15 7.97
C ALA A 43 16.08 -4.10 8.72
N GLY A 44 16.63 -5.04 9.52
CA GLY A 44 15.83 -6.03 10.22
C GLY A 44 15.62 -7.32 9.41
N ALA A 45 14.47 -7.96 9.57
CA ALA A 45 14.24 -9.33 9.09
C ALA A 45 13.86 -9.42 7.59
N SER A 46 13.63 -8.31 6.92
CA SER A 46 13.23 -8.23 5.51
C SER A 46 13.70 -6.92 4.90
N ALA A 47 14.04 -6.92 3.63
CA ALA A 47 14.39 -5.71 2.88
C ALA A 47 13.22 -5.26 1.99
N CYS A 48 12.94 -5.95 0.91
CA CYS A 48 11.93 -5.55 -0.07
C CYS A 48 10.52 -5.47 0.52
N LEU A 49 10.09 -6.50 1.26
CA LEU A 49 8.76 -6.47 1.86
C LEU A 49 8.62 -5.36 2.90
N ALA A 50 9.66 -5.12 3.72
CA ALA A 50 9.66 -4.09 4.74
C ALA A 50 9.77 -2.67 4.16
N ASP A 51 10.55 -2.47 3.09
CA ASP A 51 10.75 -1.17 2.46
C ASP A 51 9.53 -0.75 1.62
N ILE A 52 9.05 -1.62 0.73
CA ILE A 52 7.99 -1.28 -0.22
C ILE A 52 6.71 -2.10 -0.08
N GLY A 53 6.79 -3.38 0.29
CA GLY A 53 5.59 -4.22 0.44
C GLY A 53 4.65 -3.71 1.52
N VAL A 54 5.18 -3.12 2.60
CA VAL A 54 4.38 -2.51 3.67
C VAL A 54 3.52 -1.34 3.16
N HIS A 55 3.96 -0.60 2.16
CA HIS A 55 3.14 0.46 1.55
C HIS A 55 1.95 -0.11 0.78
N ALA A 56 2.15 -1.18 0.00
CA ALA A 56 1.05 -1.86 -0.69
C ALA A 56 0.04 -2.46 0.29
N HIS A 57 0.52 -3.05 1.40
CA HIS A 57 -0.31 -3.53 2.50
C HIS A 57 -1.12 -2.39 3.14
N SER A 58 -0.45 -1.29 3.52
CA SER A 58 -1.10 -0.13 4.13
C SER A 58 -2.16 0.49 3.22
N LEU A 59 -1.86 0.63 1.92
CA LEU A 59 -2.82 1.13 0.93
C LEU A 59 -4.05 0.22 0.83
N ALA A 60 -3.84 -1.10 0.78
CA ALA A 60 -4.93 -2.07 0.72
C ALA A 60 -5.86 -1.96 1.93
N LEU A 61 -5.32 -1.92 3.15
CA LEU A 61 -6.12 -1.78 4.37
C LEU A 61 -6.83 -0.42 4.43
N PHE A 62 -6.11 0.66 4.12
CA PHE A 62 -6.67 2.01 4.15
C PHE A 62 -7.85 2.19 3.20
N VAL A 63 -7.73 1.69 1.97
CA VAL A 63 -8.77 1.83 0.94
C VAL A 63 -9.97 0.92 1.20
N THR A 64 -9.72 -0.31 1.66
CA THR A 64 -10.78 -1.32 1.81
C THR A 64 -11.45 -1.31 3.18
N GLY A 65 -10.76 -0.83 4.21
CA GLY A 65 -11.20 -0.96 5.60
C GLY A 65 -11.18 -2.41 6.12
N LEU A 66 -10.60 -3.35 5.36
CA LEU A 66 -10.50 -4.76 5.76
C LEU A 66 -9.40 -4.94 6.81
N GLU A 67 -9.62 -5.90 7.71
CA GLU A 67 -8.61 -6.33 8.67
C GLU A 67 -7.96 -7.63 8.23
N LEU A 68 -6.62 -7.68 8.31
CA LEU A 68 -5.86 -8.86 7.94
C LEU A 68 -6.03 -9.96 9.02
N ASP A 69 -6.24 -11.19 8.58
CA ASP A 69 -6.39 -12.37 9.43
C ASP A 69 -5.12 -13.24 9.41
N ALA A 70 -4.69 -13.65 8.21
CA ALA A 70 -3.53 -14.50 8.04
C ALA A 70 -2.86 -14.28 6.69
N VAL A 71 -1.58 -14.63 6.62
CA VAL A 71 -0.77 -14.59 5.40
C VAL A 71 -0.09 -15.92 5.13
N SER A 72 0.14 -16.19 3.83
CA SER A 72 1.06 -17.22 3.33
C SER A 72 2.01 -16.54 2.38
N ALA A 73 3.32 -16.60 2.64
CA ALA A 73 4.31 -15.77 1.96
C ALA A 73 5.49 -16.60 1.45
N ASP A 74 6.02 -16.16 0.31
CA ASP A 74 7.28 -16.59 -0.28
C ASP A 74 8.17 -15.35 -0.47
N LEU A 75 9.24 -15.26 0.30
CA LEU A 75 10.27 -14.23 0.21
C LEU A 75 11.50 -14.82 -0.45
N ALA A 76 11.94 -14.20 -1.56
CA ALA A 76 13.05 -14.67 -2.35
C ALA A 76 14.16 -13.62 -2.46
N THR A 77 15.40 -14.08 -2.62
CA THR A 77 16.57 -13.27 -2.89
C THR A 77 17.18 -13.72 -4.21
N PHE A 78 17.09 -12.89 -5.24
CA PHE A 78 17.58 -13.20 -6.57
C PHE A 78 18.99 -12.68 -6.84
N VAL A 79 19.35 -11.56 -6.25
CA VAL A 79 20.68 -10.95 -6.48
C VAL A 79 21.73 -11.63 -5.61
N PRO A 80 22.78 -12.23 -6.21
CA PRO A 80 23.80 -12.96 -5.46
C PRO A 80 24.47 -12.10 -4.38
N GLY A 81 24.70 -12.69 -3.21
CA GLY A 81 25.38 -12.04 -2.08
C GLY A 81 24.46 -11.26 -1.14
N ARG A 82 23.21 -11.00 -1.49
CA ARG A 82 22.22 -10.42 -0.57
C ARG A 82 21.79 -11.42 0.49
N ARG A 83 21.54 -10.92 1.68
CA ARG A 83 21.10 -11.71 2.84
C ARG A 83 19.60 -11.59 3.12
N LEU A 84 18.95 -10.56 2.57
CA LEU A 84 17.53 -10.27 2.71
C LEU A 84 16.81 -10.39 1.36
N ASP A 85 15.50 -10.46 1.42
CA ASP A 85 14.63 -10.53 0.26
C ASP A 85 14.74 -9.31 -0.65
N ASP A 86 14.74 -9.52 -1.96
CA ASP A 86 14.54 -8.50 -2.98
C ASP A 86 13.24 -8.70 -3.76
N ASN A 87 12.50 -9.75 -3.40
CA ASN A 87 11.18 -10.08 -3.94
C ASN A 87 10.31 -10.79 -2.89
N ALA A 88 9.02 -10.50 -2.87
CA ALA A 88 8.06 -11.15 -2.00
C ALA A 88 6.70 -11.33 -2.67
N HIS A 89 6.11 -12.52 -2.50
CA HIS A 89 4.72 -12.81 -2.87
C HIS A 89 3.95 -13.24 -1.63
N VAL A 90 2.82 -12.61 -1.37
CA VAL A 90 2.02 -12.86 -0.17
C VAL A 90 0.57 -13.10 -0.52
N LEU A 91 0.05 -14.25 -0.16
CA LEU A 91 -1.38 -14.52 -0.14
C LEU A 91 -1.97 -14.00 1.17
N MET A 92 -3.11 -13.32 1.10
CA MET A 92 -3.76 -12.68 2.25
C MET A 92 -5.17 -13.24 2.49
N ARG A 93 -5.50 -13.49 3.73
CA ARG A 93 -6.85 -13.74 4.22
C ARG A 93 -7.28 -12.55 5.07
N PHE A 94 -8.45 -12.00 4.77
CA PHE A 94 -9.04 -10.94 5.56
C PHE A 94 -10.17 -11.47 6.43
N GLN A 95 -10.40 -10.83 7.56
CA GLN A 95 -11.60 -11.05 8.34
C GLN A 95 -12.84 -10.78 7.47
N GLY A 96 -13.92 -11.53 7.69
CA GLY A 96 -15.10 -11.42 6.83
C GLY A 96 -15.01 -12.19 5.50
N GLY A 97 -13.88 -12.87 5.20
CA GLY A 97 -13.78 -13.86 4.13
C GLY A 97 -13.16 -13.38 2.82
N ALA A 98 -12.88 -12.11 2.63
CA ALA A 98 -12.16 -11.61 1.45
C ALA A 98 -10.76 -12.26 1.33
N ARG A 99 -10.23 -12.31 0.12
CA ARG A 99 -8.90 -12.85 -0.20
C ARG A 99 -8.08 -11.81 -0.95
N GLY A 100 -6.75 -11.89 -0.80
CA GLY A 100 -5.88 -10.99 -1.52
C GLY A 100 -4.55 -11.61 -1.90
N VAL A 101 -3.88 -10.91 -2.79
CA VAL A 101 -2.48 -11.13 -3.13
C VAL A 101 -1.72 -9.82 -3.03
N LEU A 102 -0.49 -9.89 -2.54
CA LEU A 102 0.44 -8.78 -2.54
C LEU A 102 1.74 -9.23 -3.19
N ALA A 103 2.24 -8.42 -4.12
CA ALA A 103 3.56 -8.59 -4.71
C ALA A 103 4.43 -7.38 -4.39
N ALA A 104 5.64 -7.62 -3.90
CA ALA A 104 6.68 -6.61 -3.75
C ALA A 104 7.96 -7.09 -4.43
N SER A 105 8.60 -6.23 -5.22
CA SER A 105 9.85 -6.57 -5.89
C SER A 105 10.69 -5.32 -6.11
N GLN A 106 11.99 -5.41 -5.87
CA GLN A 106 12.96 -4.36 -6.20
C GLN A 106 13.88 -4.78 -7.35
N VAL A 107 13.54 -5.89 -8.01
CA VAL A 107 14.26 -6.47 -9.14
C VAL A 107 13.35 -6.70 -10.37
N ALA A 108 12.18 -6.07 -10.40
CA ALA A 108 11.20 -6.20 -11.47
C ALA A 108 11.49 -5.22 -12.61
N VAL A 109 12.39 -5.56 -13.50
CA VAL A 109 12.90 -4.70 -14.57
C VAL A 109 11.77 -4.06 -15.39
N GLY A 110 11.89 -2.74 -15.62
CA GLY A 110 10.92 -1.94 -16.36
C GLY A 110 9.86 -1.25 -15.50
N ASN A 111 9.93 -1.38 -14.16
CA ASN A 111 9.07 -0.67 -13.22
C ASN A 111 9.91 0.34 -12.42
N LEU A 112 9.55 1.61 -12.48
CA LEU A 112 10.27 2.66 -11.75
C LEU A 112 9.78 2.76 -10.31
N ASN A 113 8.44 2.87 -10.12
CA ASN A 113 7.84 3.06 -8.80
C ASN A 113 6.36 2.61 -8.82
N ASN A 114 6.09 1.42 -9.29
CA ASN A 114 4.75 0.94 -9.60
C ASN A 114 4.04 0.38 -8.35
N LEU A 115 3.51 1.29 -7.52
CA LEU A 115 2.54 0.97 -6.49
C LEU A 115 1.16 0.86 -7.15
N SER A 116 0.45 -0.25 -6.97
CA SER A 116 -0.87 -0.44 -7.56
C SER A 116 -1.83 -1.17 -6.64
N LEU A 117 -3.13 -0.90 -6.82
CA LEU A 117 -4.19 -1.53 -6.06
C LEU A 117 -5.38 -1.83 -6.97
N LYS A 118 -5.91 -3.06 -6.86
CA LYS A 118 -7.17 -3.48 -7.48
C LYS A 118 -8.07 -4.09 -6.43
N VAL A 119 -9.31 -3.64 -6.39
CA VAL A 119 -10.31 -4.10 -5.42
C VAL A 119 -11.56 -4.55 -6.18
N TYR A 120 -11.96 -5.79 -5.96
CA TYR A 120 -13.11 -6.39 -6.63
C TYR A 120 -14.16 -6.81 -5.61
N GLY A 121 -15.35 -6.25 -5.75
CA GLY A 121 -16.52 -6.56 -4.94
C GLY A 121 -17.60 -7.28 -5.74
N ALA A 122 -18.75 -7.51 -5.09
CA ALA A 122 -19.89 -8.19 -5.69
C ALA A 122 -20.57 -7.37 -6.80
N ARG A 123 -20.43 -6.04 -6.78
CA ARG A 123 -21.13 -5.11 -7.67
C ARG A 123 -20.21 -4.26 -8.54
N GLY A 124 -18.91 -4.33 -8.34
CA GLY A 124 -17.95 -3.56 -9.15
C GLY A 124 -16.50 -3.76 -8.73
N GLY A 125 -15.60 -3.20 -9.54
CA GLY A 125 -14.17 -3.22 -9.31
C GLY A 125 -13.54 -1.84 -9.47
N LEU A 126 -12.46 -1.62 -8.72
CA LEU A 126 -11.60 -0.43 -8.80
C LEU A 126 -10.18 -0.85 -9.14
N GLU A 127 -9.51 -0.07 -10.00
CA GLU A 127 -8.10 -0.25 -10.33
C GLU A 127 -7.38 1.09 -10.36
N TRP A 128 -6.25 1.17 -9.67
CA TRP A 128 -5.39 2.34 -9.60
C TRP A 128 -3.91 1.94 -9.68
N ALA A 129 -3.10 2.80 -10.29
CA ALA A 129 -1.65 2.65 -10.38
C ALA A 129 -0.95 3.98 -10.07
N GLY A 130 0.11 3.92 -9.25
CA GLY A 130 0.86 5.09 -8.80
C GLY A 130 1.67 5.79 -9.89
N GLU A 131 2.04 5.09 -10.96
CA GLU A 131 2.69 5.70 -12.13
C GLU A 131 1.73 6.49 -13.02
N GLU A 132 0.41 6.27 -12.85
CA GLU A 132 -0.68 7.05 -13.47
C GLU A 132 -1.66 7.56 -12.40
N PRO A 133 -1.21 8.33 -11.40
CA PRO A 133 -1.96 8.60 -10.17
C PRO A 133 -3.23 9.42 -10.38
N GLU A 134 -3.32 10.15 -11.49
CA GLU A 134 -4.42 11.04 -11.82
C GLU A 134 -5.70 10.31 -12.24
N THR A 135 -5.65 8.98 -12.42
CA THR A 135 -6.76 8.18 -12.96
C THR A 135 -7.13 7.02 -12.04
N LEU A 136 -8.43 6.80 -11.90
CA LEU A 136 -9.01 5.64 -11.23
C LEU A 136 -9.99 4.98 -12.21
N ARG A 137 -9.78 3.70 -12.52
CA ARG A 137 -10.75 2.90 -13.28
C ARG A 137 -11.79 2.33 -12.32
N PHE A 138 -13.06 2.60 -12.62
CA PHE A 138 -14.20 1.98 -11.95
C PHE A 138 -15.04 1.20 -12.96
N THR A 139 -15.35 -0.05 -12.65
CA THR A 139 -16.17 -0.91 -13.50
C THR A 139 -17.33 -1.45 -12.66
N PRO A 140 -18.57 -0.92 -12.83
CA PRO A 140 -19.77 -1.55 -12.27
C PRO A 140 -20.01 -2.92 -12.93
N TYR A 141 -20.56 -3.88 -12.19
CA TYR A 141 -20.86 -5.18 -12.74
C TYR A 141 -21.93 -5.08 -13.84
N GLY A 142 -21.62 -5.62 -15.01
CA GLY A 142 -22.51 -5.59 -16.17
C GLY A 142 -22.54 -4.26 -16.94
N GLU A 143 -21.70 -3.28 -16.59
CA GLU A 143 -21.61 -1.99 -17.27
C GLU A 143 -20.21 -1.73 -17.84
N PRO A 144 -20.05 -0.78 -18.79
CA PRO A 144 -18.75 -0.34 -19.26
C PRO A 144 -17.90 0.29 -18.16
N SER A 145 -16.59 0.10 -18.25
CA SER A 145 -15.62 0.77 -17.37
C SER A 145 -15.65 2.29 -17.54
N ARG A 146 -15.48 2.99 -16.44
CA ARG A 146 -15.39 4.46 -16.36
C ARG A 146 -14.01 4.85 -15.85
N ILE A 147 -13.40 5.87 -16.44
CA ILE A 147 -12.16 6.47 -15.92
C ILE A 147 -12.54 7.74 -15.17
N LEU A 148 -12.32 7.73 -13.88
CA LEU A 148 -12.44 8.91 -13.03
C LEU A 148 -11.08 9.61 -13.00
N ARG A 149 -11.08 10.94 -13.19
CA ARG A 149 -9.87 11.76 -13.11
C ARG A 149 -9.89 12.60 -11.85
N ARG A 150 -8.73 12.77 -11.21
CA ARG A 150 -8.61 13.66 -10.07
C ARG A 150 -9.08 15.08 -10.43
N GLY A 151 -9.88 15.68 -9.54
CA GLY A 151 -10.48 17.01 -9.78
C GLY A 151 -11.54 17.06 -10.89
N GLY A 152 -11.93 15.91 -11.46
CA GLY A 152 -12.95 15.79 -12.50
C GLY A 152 -14.35 15.51 -11.95
N PRO A 153 -15.34 15.42 -12.85
CA PRO A 153 -16.70 15.02 -12.47
C PRO A 153 -16.74 13.63 -11.84
N GLY A 154 -17.60 13.44 -10.84
CA GLY A 154 -17.76 12.17 -10.12
C GLY A 154 -16.79 11.96 -8.97
N ASN A 155 -15.88 12.91 -8.70
CA ASN A 155 -15.04 12.85 -7.52
C ASN A 155 -15.87 13.01 -6.24
N THR A 156 -15.56 12.22 -5.22
CA THR A 156 -16.20 12.33 -3.90
C THR A 156 -15.71 13.60 -3.19
N PRO A 157 -16.49 14.12 -2.20
CA PRO A 157 -16.03 15.26 -1.40
C PRO A 157 -14.65 15.03 -0.78
N LEU A 158 -14.37 13.82 -0.31
CA LEU A 158 -13.07 13.48 0.28
C LEU A 158 -11.93 13.57 -0.73
N ALA A 159 -12.14 13.13 -1.98
CA ALA A 159 -11.15 13.24 -3.05
C ALA A 159 -10.88 14.71 -3.40
N ILE A 160 -11.92 15.53 -3.42
CA ILE A 160 -11.80 16.98 -3.68
C ILE A 160 -11.03 17.67 -2.55
N GLU A 161 -11.37 17.39 -1.30
CA GLU A 161 -10.67 17.95 -0.12
C GLU A 161 -9.20 17.52 -0.03
N GLY A 162 -8.88 16.30 -0.48
CA GLY A 162 -7.52 15.75 -0.51
C GLY A 162 -6.67 16.31 -1.66
N SER A 163 -7.28 16.87 -2.70
CA SER A 163 -6.58 17.46 -3.85
C SER A 163 -6.17 18.90 -3.59
N ARG A 164 -4.96 19.27 -4.02
CA ARG A 164 -4.39 20.61 -3.85
C ARG A 164 -4.35 21.41 -5.15
N MET A 165 -4.09 20.71 -6.26
CA MET A 165 -4.02 21.31 -7.57
C MET A 165 -5.35 21.16 -8.31
N PRO A 166 -5.77 22.13 -9.13
CA PRO A 166 -6.94 21.99 -9.99
C PRO A 166 -6.82 20.78 -10.91
N GLY A 167 -7.95 20.17 -11.29
CA GLY A 167 -7.98 19.08 -12.25
C GLY A 167 -7.24 19.45 -13.55
N GLY A 168 -6.46 18.51 -14.09
CA GLY A 168 -5.62 18.71 -15.27
C GLY A 168 -4.23 19.28 -15.00
N HIS A 169 -3.90 19.63 -13.76
CA HIS A 169 -2.54 19.96 -13.33
C HIS A 169 -1.95 18.75 -12.58
N PRO A 170 -0.66 18.42 -12.78
CA PRO A 170 -0.02 17.29 -12.09
C PRO A 170 -0.05 17.47 -10.57
N GLU A 171 -0.39 16.40 -9.86
CA GLU A 171 -0.31 16.33 -8.41
C GLU A 171 0.17 14.93 -8.01
N GLY A 172 1.01 14.82 -6.99
CA GLY A 172 1.54 13.51 -6.60
C GLY A 172 2.32 13.53 -5.30
N TYR A 173 3.58 13.11 -5.36
CA TYR A 173 4.44 12.85 -4.21
C TYR A 173 4.54 14.03 -3.23
N VAL A 174 4.80 15.23 -3.74
CA VAL A 174 4.99 16.44 -2.90
C VAL A 174 3.69 16.82 -2.19
N GLU A 175 2.58 16.82 -2.91
CA GLU A 175 1.26 17.14 -2.38
C GLU A 175 0.77 16.08 -1.40
N GLY A 176 1.09 14.82 -1.64
CA GLY A 176 0.82 13.71 -0.72
C GLY A 176 1.50 13.94 0.63
N PHE A 177 2.80 14.26 0.64
CA PHE A 177 3.51 14.63 1.88
C PHE A 177 2.96 15.89 2.52
N ALA A 178 2.63 16.91 1.72
CA ALA A 178 2.01 18.13 2.24
C ALA A 178 0.67 17.85 2.94
N ASN A 179 -0.11 16.87 2.47
CA ASN A 179 -1.35 16.44 3.12
C ASN A 179 -1.07 15.75 4.47
N LEU A 180 -0.03 14.92 4.57
CA LEU A 180 0.36 14.30 5.85
C LEU A 180 0.78 15.35 6.89
N TYR A 181 1.63 16.32 6.52
CA TYR A 181 2.04 17.40 7.43
C TYR A 181 0.86 18.28 7.84
N ARG A 182 -0.03 18.63 6.91
CA ARG A 182 -1.26 19.37 7.22
C ARG A 182 -2.15 18.59 8.19
N GLY A 183 -2.36 17.30 7.94
CA GLY A 183 -3.14 16.44 8.80
C GLY A 183 -2.58 16.37 10.22
N ALA A 184 -1.28 16.16 10.37
CA ALA A 184 -0.60 16.14 11.67
C ALA A 184 -0.74 17.50 12.41
N ALA A 185 -0.52 18.61 11.71
CA ALA A 185 -0.67 19.95 12.29
C ALA A 185 -2.11 20.22 12.76
N GLU A 186 -3.10 19.79 11.97
CA GLU A 186 -4.52 19.93 12.34
C GLU A 186 -4.89 19.05 13.54
N LEU A 187 -4.42 17.81 13.61
CA LEU A 187 -4.64 16.94 14.78
C LEU A 187 -4.09 17.56 16.06
N ILE A 188 -2.88 18.15 16.00
CA ILE A 188 -2.26 18.85 17.15
C ILE A 188 -3.08 20.08 17.52
N SER A 189 -3.46 20.91 16.55
CA SER A 189 -4.23 22.14 16.76
C SER A 189 -5.60 21.84 17.35
N ALA A 190 -6.33 20.88 16.80
CA ALA A 190 -7.64 20.45 17.29
C ALA A 190 -7.57 19.96 18.74
N ARG A 191 -6.56 19.12 19.07
CA ARG A 191 -6.34 18.64 20.44
C ARG A 191 -6.07 19.78 21.41
N ARG A 192 -5.21 20.74 21.04
CA ARG A 192 -4.89 21.92 21.88
C ARG A 192 -6.11 22.81 22.11
N ALA A 193 -6.98 22.93 21.12
CA ALA A 193 -8.19 23.74 21.18
C ALA A 193 -9.40 23.00 21.78
N GLY A 194 -9.29 21.73 22.16
CA GLY A 194 -10.39 20.92 22.69
C GLY A 194 -11.54 20.70 21.69
N ARG A 195 -11.27 20.77 20.39
CA ARG A 195 -12.27 20.57 19.33
C ARG A 195 -12.00 19.28 18.51
N PRO A 196 -13.01 18.73 17.82
CA PRO A 196 -12.78 17.64 16.89
C PRO A 196 -11.89 18.10 15.71
N PRO A 197 -11.01 17.22 15.17
CA PRO A 197 -10.22 17.51 13.98
C PRO A 197 -11.07 17.47 12.71
N GLU A 198 -10.60 18.15 11.66
CA GLU A 198 -11.17 18.08 10.32
C GLU A 198 -11.19 16.63 9.79
N ARG A 199 -12.12 16.35 8.85
CA ARG A 199 -12.33 15.00 8.31
C ARG A 199 -11.06 14.43 7.67
N THR A 200 -10.38 15.22 6.86
CA THR A 200 -9.15 14.78 6.15
C THR A 200 -7.99 14.50 7.10
N ALA A 201 -7.89 15.26 8.20
CA ALA A 201 -6.86 15.02 9.21
C ALA A 201 -7.01 13.68 9.93
N LYS A 202 -8.23 13.15 10.05
CA LYS A 202 -8.49 11.82 10.63
C LYS A 202 -7.95 10.67 9.78
N LEU A 203 -7.60 10.93 8.51
CA LEU A 203 -7.00 9.97 7.59
C LEU A 203 -5.47 9.91 7.70
N THR A 204 -4.87 10.79 8.51
CA THR A 204 -3.43 10.77 8.77
C THR A 204 -3.06 9.47 9.49
N PRO A 205 -2.10 8.67 8.95
CA PRO A 205 -1.66 7.44 9.59
C PRO A 205 -1.21 7.67 11.03
N ASN A 206 -1.50 6.72 11.88
CA ASN A 206 -1.18 6.75 13.30
C ASN A 206 -0.29 5.57 13.71
N VAL A 207 0.07 5.49 15.01
CA VAL A 207 0.96 4.45 15.52
C VAL A 207 0.39 3.03 15.33
N LEU A 208 -0.93 2.86 15.36
CA LEU A 208 -1.56 1.54 15.16
C LEU A 208 -1.43 1.09 13.70
N ASP A 209 -1.50 2.01 12.74
CA ASP A 209 -1.27 1.69 11.33
C ASP A 209 0.16 1.23 11.10
N GLY A 210 1.14 1.89 11.75
CA GLY A 210 2.54 1.45 11.75
C GLY A 210 2.73 0.07 12.39
N ALA A 211 2.11 -0.17 13.54
CA ALA A 211 2.20 -1.45 14.25
C ALA A 211 1.58 -2.61 13.44
N ARG A 212 0.46 -2.38 12.75
CA ARG A 212 -0.13 -3.35 11.80
C ARG A 212 0.82 -3.69 10.65
N GLY A 213 1.54 -2.68 10.14
CA GLY A 213 2.57 -2.89 9.11
C GLY A 213 3.70 -3.79 9.60
N VAL A 214 4.20 -3.57 10.82
CA VAL A 214 5.24 -4.42 11.44
C VAL A 214 4.73 -5.84 11.65
N ALA A 215 3.53 -6.01 12.21
CA ALA A 215 2.92 -7.33 12.42
C ALA A 215 2.75 -8.10 11.09
N PHE A 216 2.37 -7.42 10.01
CA PHE A 216 2.30 -8.00 8.67
C PHE A 216 3.67 -8.51 8.19
N ILE A 217 4.74 -7.69 8.32
CA ILE A 217 6.09 -8.07 7.90
C ILE A 217 6.55 -9.31 8.69
N GLU A 218 6.41 -9.29 10.03
CA GLU A 218 6.81 -10.40 10.88
C GLU A 218 6.06 -11.71 10.56
N ALA A 219 4.75 -11.60 10.31
CA ALA A 219 3.93 -12.75 9.92
C ALA A 219 4.37 -13.33 8.56
N ALA A 220 4.67 -12.48 7.58
CA ALA A 220 5.11 -12.90 6.27
C ALA A 220 6.51 -13.55 6.30
N VAL A 221 7.46 -12.96 7.02
CA VAL A 221 8.78 -13.56 7.23
C VAL A 221 8.66 -14.93 7.91
N LYS A 222 7.86 -15.03 8.98
CA LYS A 222 7.61 -16.29 9.67
C LYS A 222 6.93 -17.34 8.80
N SER A 223 6.04 -16.92 7.91
CA SER A 223 5.38 -17.79 6.93
C SER A 223 6.40 -18.34 5.93
N SER A 224 7.21 -17.46 5.32
CA SER A 224 8.25 -17.85 4.35
C SER A 224 9.27 -18.81 4.95
N GLN A 225 9.70 -18.57 6.19
CA GLN A 225 10.61 -19.48 6.94
C GLN A 225 9.99 -20.87 7.21
N LYS A 226 8.69 -21.05 6.97
CA LYS A 226 7.94 -22.30 7.15
C LYS A 226 7.29 -22.76 5.85
N ASP A 227 8.01 -22.60 4.72
CA ASP A 227 7.56 -23.01 3.38
C ASP A 227 6.15 -22.48 3.02
N GLY A 228 5.90 -21.20 3.32
CA GLY A 228 4.63 -20.57 3.00
C GLY A 228 3.44 -20.98 3.90
N ALA A 229 3.70 -21.55 5.07
CA ALA A 229 2.62 -21.93 5.98
C ALA A 229 1.79 -20.71 6.40
N TRP A 230 0.45 -20.86 6.39
CA TRP A 230 -0.46 -19.81 6.85
C TRP A 230 -0.11 -19.38 8.29
N THR A 231 0.17 -18.12 8.45
CA THR A 231 0.58 -17.52 9.72
C THR A 231 -0.40 -16.39 10.07
N SER A 232 -0.84 -16.34 11.33
CA SER A 232 -1.70 -15.24 11.81
C SER A 232 -0.97 -13.90 11.66
N ALA A 233 -1.68 -12.94 11.12
CA ALA A 233 -1.26 -11.55 10.96
C ALA A 233 -2.25 -10.59 11.66
N ARG A 234 -3.07 -11.12 12.57
CA ARG A 234 -3.97 -10.32 13.42
C ARG A 234 -3.12 -9.40 14.30
N PHE A 235 -3.61 -8.21 14.41
CA PHE A 235 -3.10 -7.21 15.33
C PHE A 235 -4.20 -6.93 16.37
N ASP A 236 -4.05 -7.55 17.55
CA ASP A 236 -4.98 -7.44 18.68
C ASP A 236 -4.59 -6.28 19.61
#